data_8545051392600a819c6462a5886bc126
#
_entry.id   8545051392600a819c6462a5886bc126
#
_cell.length_a   1.000
_cell.length_b   1.000
_cell.length_c   1.000
_cell.angle_alpha   90.00
_cell.angle_beta   90.00
_cell.angle_gamma   90.00
#
_symmetry.space_group_name_H-M   'P 1'
#
loop_
_entity.id
_entity.type
_entity.pdbx_description
1 polymer ?
#
loop_
_entity_poly.entity_id
_entity_poly.type
_entity_poly.pdbx_seq_one_letter_code
_entity_poly.pdbx_strand_id
1 'polypeptide(L)'
;FFRKMEENGIMQKPFMPVRFPALTGKVNYRNHRKICVIDGSVGYIGGMNIAMRYIRGVKSTPWKDTHIRIKGAAVYGLQRAFLVDWYFVSQTLISDKKFYPHINIKPNNCIMQIVTSSPTSPWPEIEQGYVKILLEAKKYVYIETPYFMPTEPILFAMRTAAISGTDIRLMIPFHTDAIFAEWASRSYVRQTIEAGVKVYFYREGFNHSKLLIADDTLASCGSTNVDFRSFENNFEANAFIYD
;
A
#
# COMPACT_ATOMS: atom_id res chain seq x y z
N PHE A 1 -5.42 22.61 -12.80
CA PHE A 1 -5.87 21.22 -12.78
C PHE A 1 -7.21 21.11 -12.06
N PHE A 2 -7.33 21.49 -10.79
CA PHE A 2 -8.56 21.39 -9.99
C PHE A 2 -9.75 22.15 -10.61
N ARG A 3 -9.54 23.39 -11.06
CA ARG A 3 -10.55 24.17 -11.76
C ARG A 3 -11.12 23.44 -12.99
N LYS A 4 -10.27 22.79 -13.80
CA LYS A 4 -10.72 21.98 -14.93
C LYS A 4 -11.56 20.77 -14.51
N MET A 5 -11.30 20.19 -13.35
CA MET A 5 -12.12 19.10 -12.83
C MET A 5 -13.53 19.60 -12.49
N GLU A 6 -13.62 20.73 -11.79
CA GLU A 6 -14.89 21.36 -11.42
C GLU A 6 -15.72 21.79 -12.65
N GLU A 7 -15.06 22.41 -13.65
CA GLU A 7 -15.67 22.78 -14.93
C GLU A 7 -16.27 21.58 -15.69
N ASN A 8 -15.77 20.36 -15.42
CA ASN A 8 -16.28 19.11 -15.98
C ASN A 8 -17.18 18.32 -14.99
N GLY A 9 -17.67 18.95 -13.94
CA GLY A 9 -18.58 18.33 -12.97
C GLY A 9 -17.92 17.31 -12.03
N ILE A 10 -16.59 17.28 -11.96
CA ILE A 10 -15.84 16.36 -11.10
C ILE A 10 -15.63 17.02 -9.73
N MET A 11 -16.27 16.48 -8.72
CA MET A 11 -16.06 16.93 -7.33
C MET A 11 -14.66 16.50 -6.85
N GLN A 12 -13.96 17.42 -6.22
CA GLN A 12 -12.64 17.19 -5.65
C GLN A 12 -12.50 17.85 -4.28
N LYS A 13 -11.70 17.27 -3.42
CA LYS A 13 -11.37 17.83 -2.11
C LYS A 13 -9.90 17.53 -1.76
N PRO A 14 -9.13 18.52 -1.32
CA PRO A 14 -7.78 18.28 -0.84
C PRO A 14 -7.82 17.57 0.51
N PHE A 15 -7.00 16.53 0.67
CA PHE A 15 -6.87 15.79 1.92
C PHE A 15 -5.78 16.42 2.80
N MET A 16 -6.16 16.92 3.97
CA MET A 16 -5.26 17.56 4.95
C MET A 16 -4.24 18.52 4.32
N PRO A 17 -4.68 19.59 3.66
CA PRO A 17 -3.78 20.54 3.02
C PRO A 17 -2.88 21.20 4.06
N VAL A 18 -1.58 21.31 3.74
CA VAL A 18 -0.64 22.04 4.61
C VAL A 18 -0.92 23.52 4.50
N ARG A 19 -1.28 24.16 5.61
CA ARG A 19 -1.44 25.61 5.73
C ARG A 19 -0.26 26.19 6.50
N PHE A 20 0.28 27.30 6.03
CA PHE A 20 1.32 28.02 6.76
C PHE A 20 0.72 28.97 7.82
N PRO A 21 1.35 29.11 9.00
CA PRO A 21 2.53 28.38 9.49
C PRO A 21 2.17 26.95 9.90
N ALA A 22 3.08 26.01 9.59
CA ALA A 22 2.91 24.59 9.86
C ALA A 22 3.20 24.25 11.33
N LEU A 23 2.42 24.80 12.25
CA LEU A 23 2.58 24.63 13.71
C LEU A 23 1.97 23.33 14.27
N THR A 24 1.50 22.42 13.40
CA THR A 24 0.87 21.18 13.83
C THR A 24 1.73 19.97 13.52
N GLY A 25 1.92 19.04 14.45
CA GLY A 25 2.58 17.75 14.24
C GLY A 25 1.97 16.89 13.13
N LYS A 26 0.79 17.29 12.62
CA LYS A 26 0.05 16.63 11.53
C LYS A 26 0.56 16.96 10.11
N VAL A 27 1.60 17.80 9.99
CA VAL A 27 2.18 18.19 8.68
C VAL A 27 2.67 16.98 7.89
N ASN A 28 3.06 15.89 8.56
CA ASN A 28 3.55 14.66 7.91
C ASN A 28 2.43 13.70 7.50
N TYR A 29 1.21 13.86 7.96
CA TYR A 29 0.10 12.96 7.64
C TYR A 29 -0.34 13.15 6.18
N ARG A 30 -0.36 12.05 5.43
CA ARG A 30 -0.74 12.07 4.01
C ARG A 30 -1.68 10.93 3.68
N ASN A 31 -2.68 11.20 2.85
CA ASN A 31 -3.42 10.13 2.20
C ASN A 31 -2.55 9.53 1.10
N HIS A 32 -2.11 8.30 1.32
CA HIS A 32 -1.28 7.55 0.38
C HIS A 32 -2.09 6.41 -0.28
N ARG A 33 -3.35 6.26 0.03
CA ARG A 33 -4.26 5.29 -0.58
C ARG A 33 -4.42 5.57 -2.08
N LYS A 34 -4.38 4.54 -2.90
CA LYS A 34 -4.63 4.60 -4.34
C LYS A 34 -5.79 3.66 -4.62
N ILE A 35 -6.99 4.21 -4.49
CA ILE A 35 -8.24 3.49 -4.64
C ILE A 35 -9.04 4.12 -5.78
N CYS A 36 -9.58 3.28 -6.68
CA CYS A 36 -10.57 3.68 -7.65
C CYS A 36 -11.74 2.72 -7.56
N VAL A 37 -12.95 3.23 -7.44
CA VAL A 37 -14.18 2.42 -7.47
C VAL A 37 -15.07 2.94 -8.59
N ILE A 38 -15.54 2.03 -9.41
CA ILE A 38 -16.40 2.32 -10.56
C ILE A 38 -17.76 1.65 -10.32
N ASP A 39 -18.81 2.48 -10.31
CA ASP A 39 -20.20 2.06 -10.13
C ASP A 39 -20.44 1.14 -8.91
N GLY A 40 -19.61 1.26 -7.87
CA GLY A 40 -19.68 0.42 -6.67
C GLY A 40 -19.46 -1.08 -6.90
N SER A 41 -19.09 -1.49 -8.12
CA SER A 41 -19.02 -2.90 -8.55
C SER A 41 -17.65 -3.36 -9.03
N VAL A 42 -16.79 -2.44 -9.44
CA VAL A 42 -15.39 -2.69 -9.83
C VAL A 42 -14.49 -1.80 -9.00
N GLY A 43 -13.46 -2.38 -8.41
CA GLY A 43 -12.47 -1.67 -7.61
C GLY A 43 -11.06 -1.87 -8.13
N TYR A 44 -10.20 -0.89 -7.86
CA TYR A 44 -8.77 -0.95 -8.10
C TYR A 44 -8.02 -0.50 -6.86
N ILE A 45 -6.95 -1.20 -6.51
CA ILE A 45 -6.05 -0.87 -5.39
C ILE A 45 -4.63 -1.32 -5.71
N GLY A 46 -3.64 -0.57 -5.25
CA GLY A 46 -2.22 -0.91 -5.43
C GLY A 46 -1.31 0.29 -5.24
N GLY A 47 -0.09 0.22 -5.76
CA GLY A 47 0.92 1.27 -5.61
C GLY A 47 0.82 2.41 -6.63
N MET A 48 0.08 2.24 -7.72
CA MET A 48 0.10 3.12 -8.89
C MET A 48 -0.58 4.46 -8.64
N ASN A 49 0.12 5.57 -8.87
CA ASN A 49 -0.46 6.91 -8.85
C ASN A 49 -0.95 7.33 -10.25
N ILE A 50 -1.83 8.32 -10.33
CA ILE A 50 -2.19 8.95 -11.58
C ILE A 50 -1.07 9.93 -11.98
N ALA A 51 -0.04 9.40 -12.67
CA ALA A 51 1.12 10.19 -13.11
C ALA A 51 1.73 9.61 -14.38
N MET A 52 2.28 10.49 -15.22
CA MET A 52 2.85 10.14 -16.52
C MET A 52 4.03 9.15 -16.41
N ARG A 53 4.73 9.12 -15.29
CA ARG A 53 5.84 8.18 -15.05
C ARG A 53 5.42 6.71 -15.14
N TYR A 54 4.18 6.38 -14.82
CA TYR A 54 3.64 5.01 -14.94
C TYR A 54 3.35 4.59 -16.38
N ILE A 55 3.31 5.54 -17.32
CA ILE A 55 3.05 5.29 -18.73
C ILE A 55 4.35 5.37 -19.54
N ARG A 56 5.20 6.35 -19.26
CA ARG A 56 6.39 6.69 -20.07
C ARG A 56 7.72 6.41 -19.34
N GLY A 57 7.69 5.97 -18.08
CA GLY A 57 8.90 5.92 -17.26
C GLY A 57 9.40 7.32 -16.89
N VAL A 58 10.63 7.36 -16.37
CA VAL A 58 11.37 8.60 -16.04
C VAL A 58 12.71 8.57 -16.79
N LYS A 59 12.97 9.54 -17.65
CA LYS A 59 14.21 9.61 -18.48
C LYS A 59 14.49 8.26 -19.18
N SER A 60 13.49 7.68 -19.82
CA SER A 60 13.54 6.37 -20.50
C SER A 60 13.76 5.16 -19.58
N THR A 61 13.77 5.35 -18.28
CA THR A 61 13.84 4.26 -17.31
C THR A 61 12.42 3.77 -16.99
N PRO A 62 12.11 2.46 -17.16
CA PRO A 62 10.81 1.90 -16.84
C PRO A 62 10.42 2.13 -15.37
N TRP A 63 9.13 2.39 -15.15
CA TRP A 63 8.54 2.51 -13.81
C TRP A 63 7.54 1.39 -13.62
N LYS A 64 7.94 0.34 -12.90
CA LYS A 64 7.10 -0.82 -12.58
C LYS A 64 6.30 -0.57 -11.32
N ASP A 65 5.03 -0.94 -11.32
CA ASP A 65 4.19 -0.98 -10.13
C ASP A 65 3.14 -2.10 -10.25
N THR A 66 2.54 -2.48 -9.13
CA THR A 66 1.47 -3.47 -9.09
C THR A 66 0.18 -2.83 -8.64
N HIS A 67 -0.89 -3.12 -9.39
CA HIS A 67 -2.22 -2.63 -9.11
C HIS A 67 -3.23 -3.71 -9.48
N ILE A 68 -4.11 -4.08 -8.56
CA ILE A 68 -5.07 -5.15 -8.78
C ILE A 68 -6.46 -4.59 -9.08
N ARG A 69 -7.17 -5.30 -9.94
CA ARG A 69 -8.58 -5.08 -10.23
C ARG A 69 -9.42 -6.10 -9.49
N ILE A 70 -10.42 -5.62 -8.77
CA ILE A 70 -11.30 -6.42 -7.94
C ILE A 70 -12.72 -6.33 -8.51
N LYS A 71 -13.41 -7.47 -8.53
CA LYS A 71 -14.85 -7.57 -8.77
C LYS A 71 -15.46 -8.43 -7.67
N GLY A 72 -16.65 -8.10 -7.19
CA GLY A 72 -17.32 -8.84 -6.13
C GLY A 72 -17.41 -8.05 -4.82
N ALA A 73 -17.81 -8.71 -3.75
CA ALA A 73 -18.16 -8.07 -2.47
C ALA A 73 -16.99 -7.29 -1.82
N ALA A 74 -15.73 -7.66 -2.09
CA ALA A 74 -14.56 -6.94 -1.58
C ALA A 74 -14.49 -5.47 -2.06
N VAL A 75 -15.16 -5.13 -3.18
CA VAL A 75 -15.27 -3.74 -3.66
C VAL A 75 -15.96 -2.84 -2.64
N TYR A 76 -16.88 -3.37 -1.83
CA TYR A 76 -17.54 -2.59 -0.77
C TYR A 76 -16.54 -2.11 0.29
N GLY A 77 -15.46 -2.86 0.54
CA GLY A 77 -14.38 -2.44 1.42
C GLY A 77 -13.65 -1.21 0.89
N LEU A 78 -13.37 -1.18 -0.42
CA LEU A 78 -12.76 -0.02 -1.09
C LEU A 78 -13.70 1.17 -1.12
N GLN A 79 -14.98 0.94 -1.44
CA GLN A 79 -16.02 1.96 -1.44
C GLN A 79 -16.16 2.61 -0.06
N ARG A 80 -16.20 1.79 0.99
CA ARG A 80 -16.24 2.28 2.37
C ARG A 80 -15.00 3.12 2.70
N ALA A 81 -13.80 2.65 2.36
CA ALA A 81 -12.56 3.38 2.63
C ALA A 81 -12.59 4.77 1.96
N PHE A 82 -13.01 4.84 0.69
CA PHE A 82 -13.16 6.11 -0.02
C PHE A 82 -14.22 7.01 0.63
N LEU A 83 -15.40 6.49 0.95
CA LEU A 83 -16.49 7.30 1.50
C LEU A 83 -16.17 7.84 2.92
N VAL A 84 -15.43 7.09 3.73
CA VAL A 84 -14.92 7.58 5.03
C VAL A 84 -13.94 8.74 4.82
N ASP A 85 -12.98 8.59 3.89
CA ASP A 85 -12.04 9.66 3.56
C ASP A 85 -12.75 10.89 2.98
N TRP A 86 -13.76 10.66 2.12
CA TRP A 86 -14.58 11.73 1.55
C TRP A 86 -15.36 12.49 2.62
N TYR A 87 -16.00 11.77 3.55
CA TYR A 87 -16.69 12.39 4.68
C TYR A 87 -15.74 13.22 5.54
N PHE A 88 -14.55 12.70 5.80
CA PHE A 88 -13.54 13.40 6.59
C PHE A 88 -13.19 14.77 5.99
N VAL A 89 -13.05 14.87 4.66
CA VAL A 89 -12.63 16.12 4.00
C VAL A 89 -13.80 17.02 3.58
N SER A 90 -14.97 16.45 3.29
CA SER A 90 -16.12 17.20 2.79
C SER A 90 -17.15 17.53 3.84
N GLN A 91 -17.15 16.82 4.98
CA GLN A 91 -18.19 16.84 6.02
C GLN A 91 -19.60 16.51 5.46
N THR A 92 -19.64 15.83 4.31
CA THR A 92 -20.88 15.42 3.64
C THR A 92 -21.00 13.91 3.69
N LEU A 93 -22.01 13.41 4.42
CA LEU A 93 -22.29 11.98 4.47
C LEU A 93 -22.95 11.53 3.16
N ILE A 94 -22.32 10.59 2.48
CA ILE A 94 -22.87 9.92 1.30
C ILE A 94 -23.31 8.52 1.73
N SER A 95 -24.65 8.32 1.84
CA SER A 95 -25.26 7.07 2.30
C SER A 95 -26.23 6.45 1.31
N ASP A 96 -26.33 6.98 0.10
CA ASP A 96 -27.25 6.49 -0.93
C ASP A 96 -26.90 5.04 -1.32
N LYS A 97 -27.92 4.18 -1.39
CA LYS A 97 -27.81 2.76 -1.77
C LYS A 97 -27.18 2.54 -3.15
N LYS A 98 -27.24 3.55 -4.05
CA LYS A 98 -26.60 3.47 -5.38
C LYS A 98 -25.08 3.27 -5.30
N PHE A 99 -24.42 3.68 -4.20
CA PHE A 99 -23.00 3.49 -3.98
C PHE A 99 -22.65 2.06 -3.50
N TYR A 100 -23.66 1.25 -3.15
CA TYR A 100 -23.53 -0.14 -2.74
C TYR A 100 -24.54 -1.00 -3.53
N PRO A 101 -24.40 -1.07 -4.87
CA PRO A 101 -25.29 -1.85 -5.70
C PRO A 101 -25.18 -3.34 -5.35
N HIS A 102 -26.26 -4.07 -5.58
CA HIS A 102 -26.20 -5.53 -5.45
C HIS A 102 -25.24 -6.11 -6.50
N ILE A 103 -24.19 -6.77 -6.05
CA ILE A 103 -23.18 -7.36 -6.93
C ILE A 103 -23.60 -8.79 -7.25
N ASN A 104 -24.12 -9.00 -8.46
CA ASN A 104 -24.51 -10.32 -8.94
C ASN A 104 -23.37 -10.98 -9.71
N ILE A 105 -22.28 -11.32 -9.00
CA ILE A 105 -21.13 -12.03 -9.56
C ILE A 105 -21.03 -13.36 -8.82
N LYS A 106 -20.91 -14.47 -9.58
CA LYS A 106 -20.66 -15.78 -9.00
C LYS A 106 -19.33 -15.72 -8.20
N PRO A 107 -19.35 -15.99 -6.90
CA PRO A 107 -18.14 -15.99 -6.10
C PRO A 107 -17.14 -17.02 -6.62
N ASN A 108 -15.87 -16.70 -6.61
CA ASN A 108 -14.79 -17.67 -6.65
C ASN A 108 -14.32 -17.99 -5.22
N ASN A 109 -13.35 -18.89 -5.07
CA ASN A 109 -12.85 -19.29 -3.77
C ASN A 109 -11.91 -18.26 -3.14
N CYS A 110 -11.55 -17.19 -3.87
CA CYS A 110 -10.64 -16.14 -3.38
C CYS A 110 -11.34 -15.27 -2.33
N ILE A 111 -10.92 -15.39 -1.09
CA ILE A 111 -11.35 -14.54 0.00
C ILE A 111 -10.43 -13.31 0.06
N MET A 112 -11.02 -12.13 0.23
CA MET A 112 -10.25 -10.89 0.27
C MET A 112 -10.73 -10.00 1.40
N GLN A 113 -9.77 -9.39 2.08
CA GLN A 113 -9.99 -8.42 3.15
C GLN A 113 -9.34 -7.08 2.78
N ILE A 114 -10.10 -6.01 2.74
CA ILE A 114 -9.57 -4.65 2.57
C ILE A 114 -9.27 -4.09 3.95
N VAL A 115 -8.00 -3.88 4.23
CA VAL A 115 -7.50 -3.33 5.49
C VAL A 115 -6.98 -1.92 5.25
N THR A 116 -7.39 -0.99 6.10
CA THR A 116 -6.90 0.39 6.09
C THR A 116 -6.16 0.68 7.38
N SER A 117 -5.12 1.49 7.30
CA SER A 117 -4.45 2.06 8.47
C SER A 117 -4.41 3.58 8.37
N SER A 118 -4.23 4.24 9.51
CA SER A 118 -4.06 5.68 9.57
C SER A 118 -3.25 6.07 10.81
N PRO A 119 -2.58 7.24 10.81
CA PRO A 119 -1.84 7.72 11.98
C PRO A 119 -2.75 8.07 13.17
N THR A 120 -4.06 8.03 12.99
CA THR A 120 -5.07 8.27 14.04
C THR A 120 -5.78 7.01 14.49
N SER A 121 -5.48 5.86 13.88
CA SER A 121 -5.96 4.55 14.33
C SER A 121 -5.34 4.20 15.68
N PRO A 122 -6.09 3.53 16.58
CA PRO A 122 -5.54 3.03 17.84
C PRO A 122 -4.54 1.88 17.62
N TRP A 123 -4.58 1.24 16.46
CA TRP A 123 -3.77 0.08 16.10
C TRP A 123 -3.13 0.28 14.73
N PRO A 124 -1.89 -0.20 14.51
CA PRO A 124 -1.25 -0.22 13.19
C PRO A 124 -1.69 -1.47 12.40
N GLU A 125 -2.93 -1.49 11.91
CA GLU A 125 -3.61 -2.68 11.41
C GLU A 125 -2.84 -3.40 10.29
N ILE A 126 -2.29 -2.66 9.32
CA ILE A 126 -1.54 -3.25 8.20
C ILE A 126 -0.20 -3.79 8.69
N GLU A 127 0.49 -3.08 9.59
CA GLU A 127 1.75 -3.54 10.18
C GLU A 127 1.54 -4.83 10.96
N GLN A 128 0.51 -4.90 11.81
CA GLN A 128 0.15 -6.11 12.56
C GLN A 128 -0.14 -7.28 11.62
N GLY A 129 -0.83 -7.02 10.50
CA GLY A 129 -1.07 -8.01 9.46
C GLY A 129 0.24 -8.55 8.87
N TYR A 130 1.20 -7.68 8.57
CA TYR A 130 2.51 -8.06 8.03
C TYR A 130 3.33 -8.86 9.06
N VAL A 131 3.37 -8.41 10.31
CA VAL A 131 4.04 -9.14 11.41
C VAL A 131 3.45 -10.54 11.55
N LYS A 132 2.12 -10.64 11.55
CA LYS A 132 1.43 -11.94 11.64
C LYS A 132 1.81 -12.87 10.49
N ILE A 133 1.79 -12.39 9.25
CA ILE A 133 2.17 -13.17 8.07
C ILE A 133 3.61 -13.67 8.18
N LEU A 134 4.55 -12.78 8.55
CA LEU A 134 5.97 -13.11 8.68
C LEU A 134 6.21 -14.20 9.74
N LEU A 135 5.50 -14.14 10.87
CA LEU A 135 5.68 -15.10 11.96
C LEU A 135 4.95 -16.43 11.74
N GLU A 136 3.87 -16.44 10.93
CA GLU A 136 3.06 -17.64 10.68
C GLU A 136 3.47 -18.41 9.43
N ALA A 137 4.15 -17.78 8.48
CA ALA A 137 4.62 -18.42 7.26
C ALA A 137 5.52 -19.62 7.54
N LYS A 138 5.31 -20.73 6.83
CA LYS A 138 5.99 -22.01 7.03
C LYS A 138 7.04 -22.31 5.98
N LYS A 139 6.86 -21.82 4.76
CA LYS A 139 7.75 -22.11 3.63
C LYS A 139 8.52 -20.86 3.22
N TYR A 140 7.82 -19.79 2.87
CA TYR A 140 8.45 -18.58 2.36
C TYR A 140 7.60 -17.32 2.53
N VAL A 141 8.26 -16.16 2.56
CA VAL A 141 7.64 -14.84 2.35
C VAL A 141 8.48 -14.05 1.35
N TYR A 142 7.86 -13.60 0.27
CA TYR A 142 8.47 -12.75 -0.75
C TYR A 142 7.88 -11.35 -0.69
N ILE A 143 8.75 -10.35 -0.61
CA ILE A 143 8.38 -8.95 -0.42
C ILE A 143 8.97 -8.10 -1.52
N GLU A 144 8.13 -7.27 -2.17
CA GLU A 144 8.57 -6.17 -3.04
C GLU A 144 8.19 -4.84 -2.40
N THR A 145 9.14 -3.92 -2.27
CA THR A 145 8.90 -2.57 -1.77
C THR A 145 9.86 -1.57 -2.39
N PRO A 146 9.42 -0.34 -2.75
CA PRO A 146 10.32 0.68 -3.29
C PRO A 146 11.28 1.24 -2.25
N TYR A 147 10.89 1.26 -0.99
CA TYR A 147 11.66 1.75 0.15
C TYR A 147 11.62 0.72 1.26
N PHE A 148 12.78 0.46 1.85
CA PHE A 148 12.93 -0.49 2.94
C PHE A 148 13.55 0.20 4.14
N MET A 149 12.70 0.76 4.96
CA MET A 149 13.03 1.39 6.24
C MET A 149 12.05 0.88 7.29
N PRO A 150 12.10 -0.44 7.59
CA PRO A 150 11.10 -1.11 8.40
C PRO A 150 11.07 -0.54 9.81
N THR A 151 9.89 -0.61 10.43
CA THR A 151 9.74 -0.45 11.87
C THR A 151 10.37 -1.63 12.61
N GLU A 152 10.64 -1.46 13.90
CA GLU A 152 11.24 -2.53 14.71
C GLU A 152 10.39 -3.81 14.74
N PRO A 153 9.03 -3.78 14.86
CA PRO A 153 8.22 -4.99 14.79
C PRO A 153 8.38 -5.77 13.48
N ILE A 154 8.40 -5.08 12.33
CA ILE A 154 8.60 -5.72 11.01
C ILE A 154 10.01 -6.34 10.92
N LEU A 155 11.02 -5.59 11.31
CA LEU A 155 12.41 -6.06 11.26
C LEU A 155 12.62 -7.28 12.16
N PHE A 156 12.07 -7.24 13.36
CA PHE A 156 12.09 -8.35 14.32
C PHE A 156 11.38 -9.59 13.73
N ALA A 157 10.19 -9.42 13.17
CA ALA A 157 9.42 -10.52 12.57
C ALA A 157 10.16 -11.15 11.38
N MET A 158 10.74 -10.33 10.48
CA MET A 158 11.54 -10.81 9.35
C MET A 158 12.74 -11.64 9.80
N ARG A 159 13.48 -11.15 10.78
CA ARG A 159 14.66 -11.85 11.35
C ARG A 159 14.25 -13.15 12.02
N THR A 160 13.22 -13.12 12.85
CA THR A 160 12.71 -14.30 13.56
C THR A 160 12.28 -15.38 12.56
N ALA A 161 11.53 -15.02 11.54
CA ALA A 161 11.10 -15.96 10.51
C ALA A 161 12.29 -16.56 9.74
N ALA A 162 13.25 -15.73 9.32
CA ALA A 162 14.44 -16.19 8.59
C ALA A 162 15.31 -17.13 9.44
N ILE A 163 15.59 -16.79 10.70
CA ILE A 163 16.35 -17.64 11.63
C ILE A 163 15.60 -18.95 11.91
N SER A 164 14.27 -18.93 11.92
CA SER A 164 13.43 -20.13 12.08
C SER A 164 13.36 -21.02 10.84
N GLY A 165 14.02 -20.62 9.72
CA GLY A 165 14.14 -21.43 8.51
C GLY A 165 13.14 -21.07 7.40
N THR A 166 12.29 -20.06 7.57
CA THR A 166 11.41 -19.56 6.51
C THR A 166 12.25 -18.84 5.45
N ASP A 167 12.02 -19.13 4.16
CA ASP A 167 12.71 -18.46 3.02
C ASP A 167 12.17 -17.04 2.84
N ILE A 168 12.80 -16.08 3.49
CA ILE A 168 12.43 -14.66 3.36
C ILE A 168 13.22 -14.03 2.22
N ARG A 169 12.52 -13.50 1.21
CA ARG A 169 13.13 -12.78 0.09
C ARG A 169 12.58 -11.36 0.01
N LEU A 170 13.49 -10.41 -0.03
CA LEU A 170 13.20 -8.98 -0.17
C LEU A 170 13.74 -8.48 -1.50
N MET A 171 12.88 -7.88 -2.33
CA MET A 171 13.26 -7.18 -3.54
C MET A 171 13.03 -5.67 -3.37
N ILE A 172 14.11 -4.90 -3.58
CA ILE A 172 14.09 -3.44 -3.59
C ILE A 172 14.71 -2.90 -4.89
N PRO A 173 14.43 -1.66 -5.32
CA PRO A 173 15.10 -1.08 -6.47
C PRO A 173 16.61 -0.97 -6.26
N PHE A 174 17.38 -1.16 -7.34
CA PHE A 174 18.83 -0.90 -7.31
C PHE A 174 19.12 0.60 -7.14
N HIS A 175 18.34 1.44 -7.87
CA HIS A 175 18.33 2.89 -7.71
C HIS A 175 16.92 3.35 -7.33
N THR A 176 16.82 4.26 -6.38
CA THR A 176 15.56 4.88 -6.00
C THR A 176 15.43 6.27 -6.62
N ASP A 177 14.23 6.83 -6.60
CA ASP A 177 13.95 8.20 -7.04
C ASP A 177 14.44 9.29 -6.06
N ALA A 178 14.93 8.88 -4.88
CA ALA A 178 15.46 9.75 -3.84
C ALA A 178 16.73 9.17 -3.20
N ILE A 179 17.86 9.81 -3.35
CA ILE A 179 19.17 9.32 -2.89
C ILE A 179 19.21 9.03 -1.37
N PHE A 180 18.55 9.85 -0.56
CA PHE A 180 18.47 9.62 0.89
C PHE A 180 17.68 8.35 1.23
N ALA A 181 16.62 8.05 0.48
CA ALA A 181 15.85 6.82 0.66
C ALA A 181 16.67 5.58 0.25
N GLU A 182 17.53 5.71 -0.76
CA GLU A 182 18.46 4.65 -1.16
C GLU A 182 19.45 4.34 -0.04
N TRP A 183 20.11 5.35 0.53
CA TRP A 183 21.07 5.16 1.61
C TRP A 183 20.40 4.60 2.87
N ALA A 184 19.25 5.13 3.24
CA ALA A 184 18.48 4.63 4.37
C ALA A 184 18.08 3.15 4.17
N SER A 185 17.53 2.79 3.01
CA SER A 185 17.19 1.38 2.71
C SER A 185 18.40 0.47 2.80
N ARG A 186 19.55 0.89 2.27
CA ARG A 186 20.79 0.10 2.31
C ARG A 186 21.32 -0.10 3.73
N SER A 187 21.09 0.82 4.65
CA SER A 187 21.51 0.67 6.04
C SER A 187 20.79 -0.49 6.75
N TYR A 188 19.51 -0.72 6.40
CA TYR A 188 18.75 -1.85 6.95
C TYR A 188 19.07 -3.20 6.26
N VAL A 189 19.49 -3.17 4.99
CA VAL A 189 19.79 -4.39 4.20
C VAL A 189 20.84 -5.25 4.88
N ARG A 190 21.91 -4.67 5.40
CA ARG A 190 23.01 -5.42 6.06
C ARG A 190 22.47 -6.29 7.18
N GLN A 191 21.76 -5.70 8.11
CA GLN A 191 21.25 -6.42 9.28
C GLN A 191 20.16 -7.46 8.95
N THR A 192 19.45 -7.30 7.81
CA THR A 192 18.51 -8.32 7.34
C THR A 192 19.24 -9.51 6.71
N ILE A 193 20.31 -9.28 5.96
CA ILE A 193 21.15 -10.34 5.38
C ILE A 193 21.84 -11.17 6.48
N GLU A 194 22.35 -10.53 7.53
CA GLU A 194 22.97 -11.19 8.66
C GLU A 194 21.99 -12.16 9.37
N ALA A 195 20.69 -11.91 9.31
CA ALA A 195 19.66 -12.80 9.83
C ALA A 195 19.21 -13.90 8.86
N GLY A 196 19.76 -13.95 7.64
CA GLY A 196 19.44 -14.97 6.63
C GLY A 196 18.41 -14.55 5.59
N VAL A 197 17.93 -13.29 5.61
CA VAL A 197 17.03 -12.76 4.56
C VAL A 197 17.80 -12.61 3.24
N LYS A 198 17.24 -13.12 2.15
CA LYS A 198 17.81 -12.99 0.81
C LYS A 198 17.36 -11.67 0.18
N VAL A 199 18.28 -10.75 -0.05
CA VAL A 199 17.98 -9.44 -0.62
C VAL A 199 18.35 -9.39 -2.09
N TYR A 200 17.41 -8.93 -2.91
CA TYR A 200 17.54 -8.78 -4.36
C TYR A 200 17.37 -7.32 -4.78
N PHE A 201 18.13 -6.90 -5.77
CA PHE A 201 18.05 -5.55 -6.33
C PHE A 201 17.48 -5.59 -7.74
N TYR A 202 16.30 -4.96 -7.93
CA TYR A 202 15.68 -4.81 -9.24
C TYR A 202 16.44 -3.79 -10.09
N ARG A 203 16.96 -4.19 -11.26
CA ARG A 203 17.84 -3.38 -12.11
C ARG A 203 17.21 -2.85 -13.39
N GLU A 204 16.06 -3.40 -13.80
CA GLU A 204 15.40 -3.06 -15.06
C GLU A 204 14.58 -1.76 -15.01
N GLY A 205 14.83 -0.90 -14.01
CA GLY A 205 14.13 0.35 -13.78
C GLY A 205 13.83 0.59 -12.32
N PHE A 206 12.79 1.37 -12.05
CA PHE A 206 12.32 1.61 -10.69
C PHE A 206 11.11 0.72 -10.37
N ASN A 207 11.30 -0.23 -9.47
CA ASN A 207 10.21 -1.06 -8.96
C ASN A 207 9.52 -0.35 -7.79
N HIS A 208 8.30 0.11 -8.02
CA HIS A 208 7.47 0.79 -7.03
C HIS A 208 6.34 -0.09 -6.48
N SER A 209 6.37 -1.41 -6.75
CA SER A 209 5.40 -2.37 -6.23
C SER A 209 5.45 -2.50 -4.71
N LYS A 210 4.32 -2.75 -4.10
CA LYS A 210 4.17 -3.04 -2.68
C LYS A 210 3.40 -4.34 -2.56
N LEU A 211 4.16 -5.42 -2.54
CA LEU A 211 3.66 -6.79 -2.53
C LEU A 211 4.26 -7.59 -1.39
N LEU A 212 3.47 -8.45 -0.82
CA LEU A 212 3.90 -9.52 0.06
C LEU A 212 3.15 -10.80 -0.35
N ILE A 213 3.87 -11.90 -0.52
CA ILE A 213 3.31 -13.21 -0.85
C ILE A 213 3.90 -14.23 0.11
N ALA A 214 3.07 -15.09 0.69
CA ALA A 214 3.45 -16.12 1.63
C ALA A 214 2.80 -17.47 1.31
N ASP A 215 3.60 -18.52 1.27
CA ASP A 215 3.20 -19.94 1.28
C ASP A 215 2.19 -20.38 0.20
N ASP A 216 2.10 -19.68 -0.94
CA ASP A 216 1.08 -19.87 -2.00
C ASP A 216 -0.37 -19.65 -1.57
N THR A 217 -0.62 -19.21 -0.34
CA THR A 217 -1.96 -19.13 0.25
C THR A 217 -2.37 -17.72 0.66
N LEU A 218 -1.42 -16.77 0.70
CA LEU A 218 -1.70 -15.42 1.14
C LEU A 218 -0.87 -14.40 0.35
N ALA A 219 -1.54 -13.34 -0.09
CA ALA A 219 -0.88 -12.19 -0.67
C ALA A 219 -1.41 -10.88 -0.09
N SER A 220 -0.55 -9.85 -0.05
CA SER A 220 -0.95 -8.47 0.22
C SER A 220 -0.51 -7.58 -0.95
N CYS A 221 -1.45 -6.80 -1.48
CA CYS A 221 -1.19 -5.78 -2.49
C CYS A 221 -1.88 -4.48 -2.09
N GLY A 222 -1.16 -3.37 -2.12
CA GLY A 222 -1.75 -2.09 -1.72
C GLY A 222 -0.85 -0.89 -1.87
N SER A 223 -1.06 0.09 -1.02
CA SER A 223 -0.32 1.34 -1.06
C SER A 223 0.86 1.38 -0.08
N THR A 224 0.94 0.44 0.87
CA THR A 224 1.86 0.47 2.01
C THR A 224 3.26 0.01 1.63
N ASN A 225 4.24 0.89 1.70
CA ASN A 225 5.66 0.52 1.65
C ASN A 225 6.07 -0.16 2.97
N VAL A 226 7.17 -0.92 2.91
CA VAL A 226 7.81 -1.43 4.13
C VAL A 226 8.72 -0.35 4.71
N ASP A 227 8.11 0.73 5.15
CA ASP A 227 8.78 1.86 5.80
C ASP A 227 7.95 2.43 6.97
N PHE A 228 8.65 3.04 7.94
CA PHE A 228 8.01 3.63 9.12
C PHE A 228 7.00 4.73 8.75
N ARG A 229 7.21 5.45 7.65
CA ARG A 229 6.30 6.49 7.21
C ARG A 229 4.95 5.93 6.77
N SER A 230 4.95 4.80 6.07
CA SER A 230 3.72 4.11 5.67
C SER A 230 2.99 3.53 6.87
N PHE A 231 3.70 2.96 7.83
CA PHE A 231 3.06 2.33 8.98
C PHE A 231 2.58 3.33 10.05
N GLU A 232 3.28 4.47 10.22
CA GLU A 232 3.02 5.39 11.35
C GLU A 232 2.38 6.72 10.92
N ASN A 233 2.65 7.20 9.68
CA ASN A 233 2.33 8.59 9.32
C ASN A 233 1.33 8.73 8.17
N ASN A 234 1.14 7.69 7.38
CA ASN A 234 0.26 7.75 6.22
C ASN A 234 -1.10 7.09 6.49
N PHE A 235 -2.10 7.55 5.72
CA PHE A 235 -3.32 6.79 5.50
C PHE A 235 -3.06 5.81 4.37
N GLU A 236 -3.07 4.52 4.66
CA GLU A 236 -2.76 3.43 3.73
C GLU A 236 -3.96 2.49 3.56
N ALA A 237 -3.93 1.70 2.49
CA ALA A 237 -4.89 0.63 2.26
C ALA A 237 -4.23 -0.54 1.52
N ASN A 238 -4.49 -1.75 2.00
CA ASN A 238 -4.04 -2.99 1.37
C ASN A 238 -5.20 -3.98 1.22
N ALA A 239 -5.15 -4.77 0.17
CA ALA A 239 -5.95 -5.98 0.03
C ALA A 239 -5.12 -7.17 0.53
N PHE A 240 -5.61 -7.87 1.53
CA PHE A 240 -5.10 -9.17 1.94
C PHE A 240 -5.94 -10.23 1.23
N ILE A 241 -5.30 -11.11 0.50
CA ILE A 241 -5.89 -12.07 -0.43
C ILE A 241 -5.55 -13.47 0.06
N TYR A 242 -6.57 -14.28 0.27
CA TYR A 242 -6.46 -15.67 0.74
C TYR A 242 -7.01 -16.58 -0.35
N ASP A 243 -6.17 -17.47 -0.92
CA ASP A 243 -6.53 -18.37 -2.00
C ASP A 243 -5.92 -19.78 -1.79
#